data_d7259761473fee639c6ed859647daae1
#
_entry.id   d7259761473fee639c6ed859647daae1
#
_cell.length_a   1.000
_cell.length_b   1.000
_cell.length_c   1.000
_cell.angle_alpha   90.00
_cell.angle_beta   90.00
_cell.angle_gamma   90.00
#
_symmetry.space_group_name_H-M   'P 1'
#
loop_
_entity.id
_entity.type
_entity.pdbx_description
1 polymer ?
#
loop_
_entity_poly.entity_id
_entity_poly.type
_entity_poly.pdbx_seq_one_letter_code
_entity_poly.pdbx_strand_id
1 'polypeptide(L)'
;DPMGAAILDYQTKGKAGKLSILSSMFEEDEMPVKHLFRNLEDMPMLEQKALSLAKGKVLDVGAGAGCHALALQAQSIAVKAIDISPQSCQAMLQRGVKDVECINLFDPHWGSKSGMGSEDRLQNEDGLQSESGFDTILLLMNGTGIAGKIENLPALFNRLKALLNKGGQILIDS
;
A
#
# COMPACT_ATOMS: atom_id res chain seq x y z
N ASP A 1 -16.12 3.71 -7.16
CA ASP A 1 -14.66 3.81 -7.10
C ASP A 1 -14.10 4.19 -8.48
N PRO A 2 -14.03 5.51 -8.80
CA PRO A 2 -13.53 5.96 -10.10
C PRO A 2 -12.05 5.64 -10.33
N MET A 3 -11.23 5.72 -9.28
CA MET A 3 -9.80 5.45 -9.35
C MET A 3 -9.52 3.99 -9.70
N GLY A 4 -10.10 3.05 -8.96
CA GLY A 4 -9.93 1.62 -9.23
C GLY A 4 -10.47 1.22 -10.60
N ALA A 5 -11.62 1.77 -11.02
CA ALA A 5 -12.15 1.53 -12.36
C ALA A 5 -11.18 2.00 -13.46
N ALA A 6 -10.62 3.19 -13.32
CA ALA A 6 -9.64 3.72 -14.27
C ALA A 6 -8.34 2.90 -14.29
N ILE A 7 -7.85 2.45 -13.12
CA ILE A 7 -6.69 1.56 -13.02
C ILE A 7 -6.96 0.24 -13.74
N LEU A 8 -8.09 -0.40 -13.49
CA LEU A 8 -8.42 -1.68 -14.12
C LEU A 8 -8.63 -1.54 -15.64
N ASP A 9 -9.28 -0.46 -16.07
CA ASP A 9 -9.47 -0.17 -17.49
C ASP A 9 -8.11 0.05 -18.19
N TYR A 10 -7.22 0.81 -17.57
CA TYR A 10 -5.88 1.01 -18.13
C TYR A 10 -5.11 -0.31 -18.22
N GLN A 11 -5.16 -1.14 -17.18
CA GLN A 11 -4.52 -2.46 -17.16
C GLN A 11 -5.03 -3.38 -18.26
N THR A 12 -6.36 -3.40 -18.48
CA THR A 12 -6.99 -4.37 -19.39
C THR A 12 -7.10 -3.89 -20.83
N LYS A 13 -7.25 -2.58 -21.04
CA LYS A 13 -7.54 -1.95 -22.34
C LYS A 13 -6.42 -1.06 -22.86
N GLY A 14 -5.36 -0.82 -22.06
CA GLY A 14 -4.29 0.12 -22.37
C GLY A 14 -4.70 1.59 -22.36
N LYS A 15 -5.92 1.89 -21.95
CA LYS A 15 -6.48 3.25 -21.85
C LYS A 15 -7.52 3.30 -20.73
N ALA A 16 -7.67 4.47 -20.11
CA ALA A 16 -8.68 4.74 -19.10
C ALA A 16 -9.43 6.02 -19.40
N GLY A 17 -10.58 6.18 -18.75
CA GLY A 17 -11.26 7.46 -18.69
C GLY A 17 -10.42 8.53 -18.00
N LYS A 18 -10.78 9.78 -18.23
CA LYS A 18 -10.17 10.93 -17.57
C LYS A 18 -10.46 10.87 -16.05
N LEU A 19 -9.43 11.03 -15.23
CA LEU A 19 -9.56 11.23 -13.79
C LEU A 19 -9.36 12.71 -13.48
N SER A 20 -10.43 13.39 -13.03
CA SER A 20 -10.38 14.76 -12.57
C SER A 20 -10.23 14.82 -11.06
N ILE A 21 -9.33 15.68 -10.60
CA ILE A 21 -9.16 16.02 -9.18
C ILE A 21 -9.94 17.31 -8.94
N LEU A 22 -10.99 17.20 -8.13
CA LEU A 22 -11.81 18.35 -7.76
C LEU A 22 -11.39 18.82 -6.36
N SER A 23 -11.17 20.11 -6.21
CA SER A 23 -10.85 20.75 -4.94
C SER A 23 -11.70 22.01 -4.74
N SER A 24 -12.10 22.28 -3.51
CA SER A 24 -12.73 23.57 -3.17
C SER A 24 -11.74 24.75 -3.10
N MET A 25 -10.43 24.46 -3.13
CA MET A 25 -9.36 25.45 -2.93
C MET A 25 -8.49 25.66 -4.18
N PHE A 26 -8.50 24.72 -5.12
CA PHE A 26 -7.66 24.74 -6.32
C PHE A 26 -8.50 24.51 -7.56
N GLU A 27 -7.99 24.93 -8.70
CA GLU A 27 -8.61 24.62 -10.01
C GLU A 27 -8.65 23.10 -10.24
N GLU A 28 -9.61 22.66 -11.07
CA GLU A 28 -9.70 21.27 -11.48
C GLU A 28 -8.39 20.83 -12.15
N ASP A 29 -7.84 19.74 -11.71
CA ASP A 29 -6.64 19.14 -12.27
C ASP A 29 -6.93 17.72 -12.78
N GLU A 30 -6.07 17.21 -13.64
CA GLU A 30 -6.19 15.89 -14.23
C GLU A 30 -5.04 15.01 -13.82
N MET A 31 -5.35 13.83 -13.26
CA MET A 31 -4.35 12.82 -12.98
C MET A 31 -4.30 11.78 -14.10
N PRO A 32 -3.25 11.76 -14.92
CA PRO A 32 -3.09 10.73 -15.93
C PRO A 32 -2.89 9.36 -15.26
N VAL A 33 -3.80 8.41 -15.52
CA VAL A 33 -3.76 7.05 -14.93
C VAL A 33 -2.43 6.35 -15.19
N LYS A 34 -1.76 6.66 -16.31
CA LYS A 34 -0.42 6.17 -16.65
C LYS A 34 0.61 6.40 -15.52
N HIS A 35 0.47 7.48 -14.74
CA HIS A 35 1.38 7.75 -13.62
C HIS A 35 1.35 6.66 -12.54
N LEU A 36 0.25 5.93 -12.41
CA LEU A 36 0.14 4.81 -11.47
C LEU A 36 0.82 3.53 -11.96
N PHE A 37 1.27 3.52 -13.24
CA PHE A 37 1.85 2.35 -13.90
C PHE A 37 3.35 2.50 -14.21
N ARG A 38 3.97 3.57 -13.73
CA ARG A 38 5.39 3.85 -14.01
C ARG A 38 6.33 2.82 -13.39
N ASN A 39 7.48 2.65 -14.01
CA ASN A 39 8.59 1.87 -13.49
C ASN A 39 9.41 2.70 -12.50
N LEU A 40 10.31 2.07 -11.75
CA LEU A 40 11.18 2.73 -10.77
C LEU A 40 11.94 3.94 -11.35
N GLU A 41 12.44 3.81 -12.56
CA GLU A 41 13.23 4.84 -13.26
C GLU A 41 12.41 6.08 -13.62
N ASP A 42 11.10 5.89 -13.82
CA ASP A 42 10.14 6.96 -14.17
C ASP A 42 9.50 7.61 -12.94
N MET A 43 9.78 7.10 -11.74
CA MET A 43 9.25 7.67 -10.49
C MET A 43 9.97 8.96 -10.12
N PRO A 44 9.31 9.92 -9.46
CA PRO A 44 9.97 11.06 -8.85
C PRO A 44 11.12 10.64 -7.93
N MET A 45 12.17 11.46 -7.85
CA MET A 45 13.35 11.18 -7.00
C MET A 45 12.98 10.91 -5.54
N LEU A 46 11.93 11.55 -5.02
CA LEU A 46 11.47 11.35 -3.65
C LEU A 46 10.95 9.92 -3.44
N GLU A 47 10.16 9.40 -4.38
CA GLU A 47 9.66 8.02 -4.33
C GLU A 47 10.81 7.02 -4.50
N GLN A 48 11.72 7.24 -5.48
CA GLN A 48 12.92 6.39 -5.63
C GLN A 48 13.74 6.36 -4.34
N LYS A 49 13.89 7.51 -3.66
CA LYS A 49 14.59 7.59 -2.38
C LYS A 49 13.86 6.81 -1.30
N ALA A 50 12.53 6.93 -1.19
CA ALA A 50 11.74 6.16 -0.25
C ALA A 50 11.92 4.65 -0.49
N LEU A 51 11.81 4.19 -1.73
CA LEU A 51 12.02 2.77 -2.07
C LEU A 51 13.43 2.29 -1.76
N SER A 52 14.46 3.13 -1.96
CA SER A 52 15.85 2.79 -1.60
C SER A 52 16.11 2.66 -0.09
N LEU A 53 15.23 3.23 0.73
CA LEU A 53 15.28 3.13 2.19
C LEU A 53 14.44 1.97 2.74
N ALA A 54 13.58 1.39 1.91
CA ALA A 54 12.76 0.25 2.29
C ALA A 54 13.64 -0.97 2.61
N LYS A 55 13.33 -1.66 3.71
CA LYS A 55 14.08 -2.83 4.17
C LYS A 55 13.16 -3.84 4.84
N GLY A 56 13.60 -5.10 4.88
CA GLY A 56 12.88 -6.19 5.52
C GLY A 56 11.55 -6.49 4.84
N LYS A 57 10.53 -6.83 5.63
CA LYS A 57 9.17 -7.05 5.17
C LYS A 57 8.43 -5.72 5.03
N VAL A 58 7.97 -5.42 3.83
CA VAL A 58 7.36 -4.12 3.50
C VAL A 58 5.84 -4.25 3.39
N LEU A 59 5.12 -3.25 3.89
CA LEU A 59 3.70 -3.03 3.63
C LEU A 59 3.55 -1.79 2.74
N ASP A 60 2.94 -1.95 1.58
CA ASP A 60 2.57 -0.85 0.67
C ASP A 60 1.08 -0.56 0.86
N VAL A 61 0.75 0.60 1.44
CA VAL A 61 -0.61 0.97 1.85
C VAL A 61 -1.25 1.90 0.84
N GLY A 62 -2.43 1.53 0.34
CA GLY A 62 -3.10 2.25 -0.74
C GLY A 62 -2.32 2.08 -2.06
N ALA A 63 -1.91 0.85 -2.34
CA ALA A 63 -0.92 0.54 -3.38
C ALA A 63 -1.40 0.84 -4.82
N GLY A 64 -2.70 1.14 -5.02
CA GLY A 64 -3.27 1.52 -6.31
C GLY A 64 -3.02 0.50 -7.41
N ALA A 65 -2.20 0.86 -8.40
CA ALA A 65 -1.80 -0.06 -9.46
C ALA A 65 -0.56 -0.92 -9.09
N GLY A 66 0.04 -0.75 -7.91
CA GLY A 66 1.14 -1.56 -7.40
C GLY A 66 2.51 -1.23 -7.98
N CYS A 67 2.75 0.00 -8.43
CA CYS A 67 4.04 0.36 -9.03
C CYS A 67 5.19 0.26 -8.01
N HIS A 68 4.99 0.70 -6.76
CA HIS A 68 5.99 0.58 -5.70
C HIS A 68 6.22 -0.88 -5.30
N ALA A 69 5.13 -1.64 -5.11
CA ALA A 69 5.21 -3.07 -4.80
C ALA A 69 5.99 -3.85 -5.86
N LEU A 70 5.75 -3.60 -7.15
CA LEU A 70 6.49 -4.23 -8.25
C LEU A 70 7.97 -3.84 -8.26
N ALA A 71 8.27 -2.56 -8.01
CA ALA A 71 9.66 -2.08 -7.95
C ALA A 71 10.45 -2.74 -6.80
N LEU A 72 9.83 -2.91 -5.63
CA LEU A 72 10.43 -3.61 -4.49
C LEU A 72 10.55 -5.12 -4.76
N GLN A 73 9.53 -5.73 -5.34
CA GLN A 73 9.52 -7.15 -5.70
C GLN A 73 10.63 -7.49 -6.71
N ALA A 74 10.90 -6.59 -7.66
CA ALA A 74 12.02 -6.74 -8.62
C ALA A 74 13.39 -6.72 -7.94
N GLN A 75 13.50 -6.08 -6.77
CA GLN A 75 14.69 -6.06 -5.91
C GLN A 75 14.73 -7.21 -4.90
N SER A 76 13.84 -8.22 -5.04
CA SER A 76 13.71 -9.36 -4.13
C SER A 76 13.32 -8.97 -2.69
N ILE A 77 12.71 -7.82 -2.50
CA ILE A 77 12.16 -7.38 -1.22
C ILE A 77 10.76 -7.98 -1.06
N ALA A 78 10.49 -8.58 0.10
CA ALA A 78 9.17 -9.10 0.44
C ALA A 78 8.20 -7.93 0.68
N VAL A 79 7.16 -7.83 -0.14
CA VAL A 79 6.19 -6.75 -0.05
C VAL A 79 4.77 -7.30 -0.08
N LYS A 80 3.95 -6.86 0.85
CA LYS A 80 2.49 -6.99 0.85
C LYS A 80 1.89 -5.66 0.40
N ALA A 81 1.07 -5.68 -0.63
CA ALA A 81 0.33 -4.52 -1.13
C ALA A 81 -1.13 -4.61 -0.67
N ILE A 82 -1.63 -3.54 -0.06
CA ILE A 82 -3.03 -3.45 0.32
C ILE A 82 -3.73 -2.26 -0.32
N ASP A 83 -4.97 -2.47 -0.71
CA ASP A 83 -5.83 -1.40 -1.20
C ASP A 83 -7.29 -1.70 -0.81
N ILE A 84 -8.10 -0.67 -0.64
CA ILE A 84 -9.53 -0.83 -0.36
C ILE A 84 -10.34 -1.10 -1.63
N SER A 85 -9.79 -0.77 -2.81
CA SER A 85 -10.43 -0.94 -4.12
C SER A 85 -10.26 -2.35 -4.65
N PRO A 86 -11.34 -3.14 -4.84
CA PRO A 86 -11.25 -4.45 -5.47
C PRO A 86 -10.68 -4.40 -6.89
N GLN A 87 -10.93 -3.32 -7.62
CA GLN A 87 -10.46 -3.14 -8.99
C GLN A 87 -8.94 -2.85 -9.02
N SER A 88 -8.43 -2.04 -8.07
CA SER A 88 -6.98 -1.86 -7.88
C SER A 88 -6.31 -3.18 -7.52
N CYS A 89 -6.88 -3.95 -6.59
CA CYS A 89 -6.35 -5.26 -6.21
C CYS A 89 -6.31 -6.22 -7.40
N GLN A 90 -7.37 -6.26 -8.20
CA GLN A 90 -7.41 -7.06 -9.42
C GLN A 90 -6.33 -6.64 -10.43
N ALA A 91 -6.13 -5.35 -10.64
CA ALA A 91 -5.10 -4.84 -11.53
C ALA A 91 -3.69 -5.19 -11.03
N MET A 92 -3.42 -5.06 -9.72
CA MET A 92 -2.15 -5.45 -9.10
C MET A 92 -1.83 -6.93 -9.33
N LEU A 93 -2.80 -7.82 -9.12
CA LEU A 93 -2.65 -9.26 -9.39
C LEU A 93 -2.34 -9.54 -10.85
N GLN A 94 -3.05 -8.89 -11.79
CA GLN A 94 -2.80 -9.03 -13.23
C GLN A 94 -1.41 -8.51 -13.64
N ARG A 95 -0.88 -7.51 -12.94
CA ARG A 95 0.47 -6.98 -13.13
C ARG A 95 1.57 -7.87 -12.54
N GLY A 96 1.21 -8.87 -11.72
CA GLY A 96 2.15 -9.82 -11.12
C GLY A 96 2.65 -9.41 -9.73
N VAL A 97 1.94 -8.54 -9.01
CA VAL A 97 2.18 -8.35 -7.57
C VAL A 97 1.80 -9.64 -6.85
N LYS A 98 2.72 -10.20 -6.06
CA LYS A 98 2.61 -11.56 -5.51
C LYS A 98 1.72 -11.65 -4.28
N ASP A 99 1.77 -10.64 -3.39
CA ASP A 99 1.04 -10.61 -2.13
C ASP A 99 0.15 -9.36 -2.11
N VAL A 100 -1.11 -9.53 -2.53
CA VAL A 100 -2.12 -8.47 -2.61
C VAL A 100 -3.29 -8.82 -1.72
N GLU A 101 -3.74 -7.87 -0.93
CA GLU A 101 -4.93 -8.02 -0.09
C GLU A 101 -5.87 -6.83 -0.26
N CYS A 102 -7.15 -7.11 -0.59
CA CYS A 102 -8.18 -6.09 -0.70
C CYS A 102 -8.78 -5.86 0.68
N ILE A 103 -8.28 -4.87 1.40
CA ILE A 103 -8.63 -4.64 2.81
C ILE A 103 -8.58 -3.16 3.18
N ASN A 104 -9.42 -2.77 4.13
CA ASN A 104 -9.32 -1.47 4.76
C ASN A 104 -8.23 -1.51 5.85
N LEU A 105 -7.25 -0.61 5.77
CA LEU A 105 -6.20 -0.47 6.79
C LEU A 105 -6.75 -0.38 8.22
N PHE A 106 -7.93 0.23 8.38
CA PHE A 106 -8.57 0.42 9.69
C PHE A 106 -9.46 -0.75 10.13
N ASP A 107 -9.49 -1.86 9.37
CA ASP A 107 -10.20 -3.05 9.84
C ASP A 107 -9.56 -3.56 11.15
N PRO A 108 -10.32 -3.60 12.26
CA PRO A 108 -9.77 -3.98 13.57
C PRO A 108 -9.34 -5.44 13.63
N HIS A 109 -9.87 -6.28 12.75
CA HIS A 109 -9.55 -7.71 12.69
C HIS A 109 -8.30 -7.97 11.84
N TRP A 110 -7.93 -7.06 10.96
CA TRP A 110 -6.74 -7.22 10.11
C TRP A 110 -5.45 -6.92 10.86
N GLY A 111 -4.48 -7.84 10.79
CA GLY A 111 -3.18 -7.68 11.45
C GLY A 111 -3.24 -7.72 12.99
N SER A 112 -4.38 -8.06 13.59
CA SER A 112 -4.47 -8.29 15.04
C SER A 112 -3.99 -9.69 15.39
N LYS A 113 -3.23 -9.81 16.49
CA LYS A 113 -2.72 -11.10 16.99
C LYS A 113 -3.84 -12.09 17.39
N SER A 114 -5.09 -11.65 17.44
CA SER A 114 -6.27 -12.43 17.82
C SER A 114 -7.03 -13.06 16.65
N GLY A 115 -6.67 -12.77 15.41
CA GLY A 115 -7.38 -13.24 14.20
C GLY A 115 -6.87 -14.56 13.59
N MET A 116 -5.84 -15.18 14.14
CA MET A 116 -5.45 -16.54 13.75
C MET A 116 -6.38 -17.52 14.45
N GLY A 117 -7.20 -18.21 13.65
CA GLY A 117 -8.13 -19.25 14.11
C GLY A 117 -7.46 -20.26 15.04
N SER A 118 -8.24 -20.71 16.01
CA SER A 118 -7.86 -21.52 17.16
C SER A 118 -7.46 -22.97 16.85
N GLU A 119 -7.02 -23.32 15.65
CA GLU A 119 -6.78 -24.72 15.26
C GLU A 119 -5.32 -25.11 14.94
N ASP A 120 -4.37 -24.16 14.91
CA ASP A 120 -2.95 -24.49 14.67
C ASP A 120 -2.00 -24.05 15.82
N ARG A 121 -2.43 -24.21 17.07
CA ARG A 121 -1.52 -24.20 18.23
C ARG A 121 -0.90 -25.58 18.42
N LEU A 122 -0.03 -25.98 17.53
CA LEU A 122 0.98 -26.98 17.87
C LEU A 122 2.18 -26.25 18.47
N GLN A 123 2.43 -26.57 19.74
CA GLN A 123 3.49 -26.08 20.59
C GLN A 123 4.85 -26.23 19.90
N ASN A 124 5.52 -25.12 19.62
CA ASN A 124 6.97 -25.10 19.47
C ASN A 124 7.53 -24.20 20.56
N GLU A 125 8.13 -24.83 21.56
CA GLU A 125 8.84 -24.22 22.71
C GLU A 125 10.23 -23.67 22.33
N ASP A 126 10.41 -23.17 21.11
CA ASP A 126 11.60 -22.43 20.74
C ASP A 126 11.21 -21.00 20.44
N GLY A 127 11.73 -20.08 21.24
CA GLY A 127 11.41 -18.65 21.28
C GLY A 127 11.60 -17.86 19.99
N LEU A 128 11.09 -18.35 18.86
CA LEU A 128 10.96 -17.60 17.63
C LEU A 128 9.75 -16.66 17.77
N GLN A 129 10.04 -15.35 17.85
CA GLN A 129 9.07 -14.29 17.76
C GLN A 129 8.25 -14.49 16.48
N SER A 130 6.92 -14.67 16.60
CA SER A 130 6.04 -14.75 15.44
C SER A 130 6.17 -13.45 14.63
N GLU A 131 6.69 -13.56 13.42
CA GLU A 131 6.94 -12.47 12.47
C GLU A 131 5.63 -11.91 11.90
N SER A 132 4.82 -11.27 12.74
CA SER A 132 3.51 -10.75 12.31
C SER A 132 3.51 -9.28 11.89
N GLY A 133 4.65 -8.59 11.99
CA GLY A 133 4.77 -7.16 11.69
C GLY A 133 5.55 -6.87 10.40
N PHE A 134 5.64 -5.57 10.08
CA PHE A 134 6.40 -5.05 8.94
C PHE A 134 7.59 -4.24 9.42
N ASP A 135 8.70 -4.31 8.69
CA ASP A 135 9.92 -3.54 8.98
C ASP A 135 9.87 -2.17 8.33
N THR A 136 9.13 -2.05 7.23
CA THR A 136 8.87 -0.79 6.55
C THR A 136 7.40 -0.72 6.15
N ILE A 137 6.77 0.42 6.38
CA ILE A 137 5.43 0.74 5.85
C ILE A 137 5.57 1.93 4.91
N LEU A 138 5.04 1.81 3.69
CA LEU A 138 4.99 2.87 2.70
C LEU A 138 3.60 3.50 2.68
N LEU A 139 3.56 4.83 2.69
CA LEU A 139 2.39 5.65 2.40
C LEU A 139 2.81 6.73 1.40
N LEU A 140 2.97 6.34 0.15
CA LEU A 140 3.45 7.22 -0.91
C LEU A 140 2.28 7.74 -1.77
N MET A 141 2.53 8.84 -2.50
CA MET A 141 1.54 9.55 -3.32
C MET A 141 0.36 10.10 -2.48
N ASN A 142 0.67 10.99 -1.54
CA ASN A 142 -0.31 11.55 -0.58
C ASN A 142 -0.92 10.52 0.37
N GLY A 143 -0.11 9.56 0.82
CA GLY A 143 -0.57 8.48 1.68
C GLY A 143 -1.24 8.92 2.98
N THR A 144 -0.95 10.11 3.50
CA THR A 144 -1.67 10.69 4.66
C THR A 144 -3.15 10.95 4.37
N GLY A 145 -3.54 11.11 3.09
CA GLY A 145 -4.94 11.26 2.65
C GLY A 145 -5.84 10.09 3.06
N ILE A 146 -5.27 8.92 3.33
CA ILE A 146 -6.00 7.74 3.84
C ILE A 146 -6.71 8.05 5.18
N ALA A 147 -6.19 9.00 5.98
CA ALA A 147 -6.86 9.46 7.20
C ALA A 147 -8.19 10.20 6.92
N GLY A 148 -8.37 10.71 5.71
CA GLY A 148 -9.55 11.49 5.28
C GLY A 148 -9.60 12.89 5.87
N LYS A 149 -9.30 13.08 7.16
CA LYS A 149 -9.27 14.35 7.87
C LYS A 149 -8.05 14.44 8.77
N ILE A 150 -7.56 15.68 9.00
CA ILE A 150 -6.38 15.94 9.85
C ILE A 150 -6.58 15.40 11.27
N GLU A 151 -7.80 15.53 11.82
CA GLU A 151 -8.14 15.03 13.15
C GLU A 151 -7.99 13.49 13.29
N ASN A 152 -7.98 12.75 12.19
CA ASN A 152 -7.82 11.28 12.16
C ASN A 152 -6.36 10.84 12.03
N LEU A 153 -5.40 11.75 11.79
CA LEU A 153 -3.98 11.41 11.69
C LEU A 153 -3.46 10.63 12.91
N PRO A 154 -3.83 10.96 14.17
CA PRO A 154 -3.41 10.16 15.32
C PRO A 154 -3.88 8.71 15.23
N ALA A 155 -5.11 8.46 14.76
CA ALA A 155 -5.62 7.10 14.56
C ALA A 155 -4.86 6.35 13.47
N LEU A 156 -4.55 7.02 12.35
CA LEU A 156 -3.71 6.47 11.29
C LEU A 156 -2.34 6.05 11.83
N PHE A 157 -1.62 6.96 12.49
CA PHE A 157 -0.28 6.64 13.01
C PHE A 157 -0.30 5.57 14.10
N ASN A 158 -1.30 5.55 14.97
CA ASN A 158 -1.45 4.48 15.95
C ASN A 158 -1.67 3.12 15.26
N ARG A 159 -2.46 3.10 14.19
CA ARG A 159 -2.68 1.87 13.40
C ARG A 159 -1.39 1.39 12.74
N LEU A 160 -0.66 2.28 12.07
CA LEU A 160 0.61 1.96 11.43
C LEU A 160 1.64 1.45 12.45
N LYS A 161 1.73 2.12 13.61
CA LYS A 161 2.62 1.70 14.70
C LYS A 161 2.30 0.29 15.21
N ALA A 162 1.01 -0.07 15.27
CA ALA A 162 0.60 -1.41 15.70
C ALA A 162 0.98 -2.51 14.70
N LEU A 163 1.21 -2.16 13.44
CA LEU A 163 1.61 -3.07 12.37
C LEU A 163 3.14 -3.15 12.21
N LEU A 164 3.91 -2.25 12.83
CA LEU A 164 5.37 -2.23 12.75
C LEU A 164 6.02 -3.24 13.70
N ASN A 165 7.08 -3.84 13.23
CA ASN A 165 8.06 -4.51 14.07
C ASN A 165 8.84 -3.50 14.94
N LYS A 166 9.43 -3.97 16.02
CA LYS A 166 10.32 -3.14 16.84
C LYS A 166 11.50 -2.64 15.98
N GLY A 167 11.70 -1.32 15.93
CA GLY A 167 12.73 -0.69 15.10
C GLY A 167 12.35 -0.55 13.62
N GLY A 168 11.10 -0.84 13.27
CA GLY A 168 10.55 -0.57 11.93
C GLY A 168 10.38 0.92 11.65
N GLN A 169 10.15 1.24 10.39
CA GLN A 169 10.04 2.61 9.88
C GLN A 169 8.76 2.82 9.05
N ILE A 170 8.30 4.05 8.98
CA ILE A 170 7.23 4.49 8.09
C ILE A 170 7.83 5.52 7.14
N LEU A 171 7.64 5.33 5.84
CA LEU A 171 8.07 6.24 4.78
C LEU A 171 6.81 6.87 4.17
N ILE A 172 6.72 8.18 4.29
CA ILE A 172 5.55 8.97 3.87
C ILE A 172 6.04 10.12 3.02
N ASP A 173 5.33 10.41 1.93
CA ASP A 173 5.40 11.67 1.22
C ASP A 173 4.13 12.50 1.47
N SER A 174 4.23 13.80 1.23
CA SER A 174 3.10 14.75 1.34
C SER A 174 3.30 15.91 0.36
#